data_d7f7a7f874a057b0d6ae47c38d9990ff
#
_entry.id   d7f7a7f874a057b0d6ae47c38d9990ff
#
_cell.length_a   1.000
_cell.length_b   1.000
_cell.length_c   1.000
_cell.angle_alpha   90.00
_cell.angle_beta   90.00
_cell.angle_gamma   90.00
#
_symmetry.space_group_name_H-M   'P 1'
#
loop_
_entity.id
_entity.type
_entity.pdbx_description
1 polymer ?
#
loop_
_entity_poly.entity_id
_entity_poly.type
_entity_poly.pdbx_seq_one_letter_code
_entity_poly.pdbx_strand_id
1 'polypeptide(L)'
;MTTIAIDGPAAAGKGTLSRLIAHAYGFHHLDTGLTYRAVAKALIDRGLPLDDETVAAEIARSIDLSSLDRAVLSAHDIGNAASQIAVMPTVRRALVDAQRTFARREPGTVLDGRDIGTVVCPDADVKLFITASPAVRAGRRYEEIIATGGEAEYGAVLADILRRDERDMARADSPLKPAEDAHLIDTSEMDIETAFEAARQIIDAALDREANAVRAPE
;
A
#
# COMPACT_ATOMS: atom_id res chain seq x y z
N MET A 1 14.65 -15.78 -1.47
CA MET A 1 14.08 -14.50 -1.99
C MET A 1 13.10 -13.98 -0.96
N THR A 2 13.31 -12.78 -0.47
CA THR A 2 12.55 -12.24 0.66
C THR A 2 11.42 -11.32 0.19
N THR A 3 10.22 -11.50 0.73
CA THR A 3 9.06 -10.65 0.49
C THR A 3 8.58 -10.03 1.78
N ILE A 4 8.52 -8.70 1.83
CA ILE A 4 7.99 -7.93 2.97
C ILE A 4 6.64 -7.32 2.55
N ALA A 5 5.59 -7.71 3.25
CA ALA A 5 4.23 -7.19 3.06
C ALA A 5 3.94 -6.10 4.09
N ILE A 6 3.51 -4.92 3.65
CA ILE A 6 3.20 -3.78 4.52
C ILE A 6 1.78 -3.29 4.25
N ASP A 7 0.87 -3.54 5.18
CA ASP A 7 -0.53 -3.15 5.08
C ASP A 7 -0.90 -2.05 6.07
N GLY A 8 -2.05 -1.43 5.88
CA GLY A 8 -2.61 -0.44 6.80
C GLY A 8 -3.41 0.66 6.10
N PRO A 9 -4.09 1.54 6.85
CA PRO A 9 -4.98 2.56 6.31
C PRO A 9 -4.24 3.66 5.53
N ALA A 10 -5.01 4.51 4.85
CA ALA A 10 -4.48 5.66 4.12
C ALA A 10 -3.75 6.63 5.06
N ALA A 11 -2.69 7.27 4.58
CA ALA A 11 -1.89 8.27 5.31
C ALA A 11 -1.24 7.79 6.63
N ALA A 12 -1.14 6.47 6.88
CA ALA A 12 -0.44 5.91 8.03
C ALA A 12 1.11 5.97 7.93
N GLY A 13 1.66 6.53 6.84
CA GLY A 13 3.11 6.61 6.64
C GLY A 13 3.74 5.41 5.92
N LYS A 14 2.95 4.39 5.55
CA LYS A 14 3.44 3.15 4.90
C LYS A 14 4.39 3.40 3.73
N GLY A 15 3.98 4.19 2.75
CA GLY A 15 4.77 4.37 1.53
C GLY A 15 6.14 5.01 1.77
N THR A 16 6.31 5.86 2.79
CA THR A 16 7.61 6.39 3.19
C THR A 16 8.43 5.31 3.88
N LEU A 17 7.83 4.62 4.83
CA LEU A 17 8.48 3.52 5.55
C LEU A 17 8.90 2.39 4.61
N SER A 18 8.05 1.98 3.69
CA SER A 18 8.33 0.92 2.70
C SER A 18 9.51 1.25 1.79
N ARG A 19 9.63 2.52 1.35
CA ARG A 19 10.79 2.96 0.56
C ARG A 19 12.08 2.95 1.37
N LEU A 20 12.04 3.38 2.63
CA LEU A 20 13.21 3.33 3.52
C LEU A 20 13.66 1.89 3.76
N ILE A 21 12.73 0.98 4.03
CA ILE A 21 13.00 -0.45 4.19
C ILE A 21 13.59 -1.03 2.89
N ALA A 22 12.95 -0.81 1.75
CA ALA A 22 13.45 -1.32 0.48
C ALA A 22 14.86 -0.83 0.17
N HIS A 23 15.15 0.46 0.43
CA HIS A 23 16.48 1.02 0.27
C HIS A 23 17.50 0.38 1.22
N ALA A 24 17.16 0.22 2.49
CA ALA A 24 18.06 -0.33 3.51
C ALA A 24 18.47 -1.78 3.24
N TYR A 25 17.54 -2.58 2.69
CA TYR A 25 17.79 -4.00 2.38
C TYR A 25 18.18 -4.25 0.91
N GLY A 26 18.23 -3.22 0.07
CA GLY A 26 18.51 -3.35 -1.36
C GLY A 26 17.39 -4.09 -2.12
N PHE A 27 16.15 -4.01 -1.65
CA PHE A 27 14.98 -4.68 -2.23
C PHE A 27 14.24 -3.77 -3.21
N HIS A 28 13.48 -4.37 -4.12
CA HIS A 28 12.54 -3.65 -4.97
C HIS A 28 11.33 -3.19 -4.17
N HIS A 29 10.76 -2.04 -4.52
CA HIS A 29 9.57 -1.50 -3.86
C HIS A 29 8.40 -1.35 -4.84
N LEU A 30 7.19 -1.74 -4.40
CA LEU A 30 5.94 -1.48 -5.10
C LEU A 30 4.89 -0.90 -4.15
N ASP A 31 4.51 0.36 -4.37
CA ASP A 31 3.29 0.95 -3.83
C ASP A 31 2.10 0.46 -4.66
N THR A 32 1.38 -0.56 -4.17
CA THR A 32 0.26 -1.14 -4.91
C THR A 32 -0.91 -0.17 -5.06
N GLY A 33 -1.01 0.84 -4.22
CA GLY A 33 -1.97 1.92 -4.38
C GLY A 33 -1.77 2.70 -5.67
N LEU A 34 -0.54 2.82 -6.17
CA LEU A 34 -0.25 3.47 -7.45
C LEU A 34 -0.81 2.69 -8.63
N THR A 35 -0.93 1.37 -8.55
CA THR A 35 -1.52 0.57 -9.64
C THR A 35 -3.00 0.91 -9.84
N TYR A 36 -3.76 1.02 -8.74
CA TYR A 36 -5.16 1.47 -8.80
C TYR A 36 -5.28 2.93 -9.25
N ARG A 37 -4.35 3.79 -8.83
CA ARG A 37 -4.30 5.19 -9.26
C ARG A 37 -4.00 5.32 -10.75
N ALA A 38 -3.16 4.47 -11.31
CA ALA A 38 -2.88 4.44 -12.75
C ALA A 38 -4.13 4.05 -13.56
N VAL A 39 -4.89 3.05 -13.09
CA VAL A 39 -6.18 2.69 -13.71
C VAL A 39 -7.17 3.85 -13.63
N ALA A 40 -7.34 4.45 -12.44
CA ALA A 40 -8.24 5.59 -12.24
C ALA A 40 -7.88 6.77 -13.15
N LYS A 41 -6.58 7.13 -13.20
CA LYS A 41 -6.10 8.20 -14.08
C LYS A 41 -6.37 7.89 -15.55
N ALA A 42 -6.14 6.66 -16.00
CA ALA A 42 -6.40 6.28 -17.39
C ALA A 42 -7.88 6.34 -17.75
N LEU A 43 -8.79 6.05 -16.81
CA LEU A 43 -10.23 6.25 -17.01
C LEU A 43 -10.58 7.75 -17.11
N ILE A 44 -10.08 8.57 -16.18
CA ILE A 44 -10.31 10.01 -16.15
C ILE A 44 -9.79 10.67 -17.42
N ASP A 45 -8.56 10.41 -17.81
CA ASP A 45 -7.92 10.99 -19.01
C ASP A 45 -8.66 10.67 -20.31
N ARG A 46 -9.35 9.51 -20.34
CA ARG A 46 -10.16 9.08 -21.51
C ARG A 46 -11.63 9.48 -21.41
N GLY A 47 -12.04 10.17 -20.34
CA GLY A 47 -13.44 10.54 -20.09
C GLY A 47 -14.36 9.33 -19.91
N LEU A 48 -13.83 8.21 -19.38
CA LEU A 48 -14.57 6.97 -19.17
C LEU A 48 -15.17 6.93 -17.75
N PRO A 49 -16.32 6.27 -17.55
CA PRO A 49 -16.97 6.18 -16.25
C PRO A 49 -16.12 5.34 -15.28
N LEU A 50 -16.07 5.78 -14.01
CA LEU A 50 -15.33 5.09 -12.94
C LEU A 50 -16.04 3.83 -12.42
N ASP A 51 -17.30 3.61 -12.78
CA ASP A 51 -18.15 2.51 -12.35
C ASP A 51 -18.27 1.39 -13.40
N ASP A 52 -17.64 1.55 -14.57
CA ASP A 52 -17.57 0.47 -15.58
C ASP A 52 -16.43 -0.49 -15.24
N GLU A 53 -16.78 -1.55 -14.49
CA GLU A 53 -15.82 -2.57 -14.07
C GLU A 53 -15.14 -3.30 -15.24
N THR A 54 -15.83 -3.48 -16.37
CA THR A 54 -15.28 -4.18 -17.53
C THR A 54 -14.15 -3.37 -18.16
N VAL A 55 -14.40 -2.10 -18.43
CA VAL A 55 -13.41 -1.17 -19.01
C VAL A 55 -12.25 -0.94 -18.02
N ALA A 56 -12.55 -0.76 -16.74
CA ALA A 56 -11.52 -0.61 -15.72
C ALA A 56 -10.61 -1.85 -15.62
N ALA A 57 -11.17 -3.06 -15.73
CA ALA A 57 -10.39 -4.30 -15.71
C ALA A 57 -9.54 -4.50 -16.97
N GLU A 58 -10.00 -4.08 -18.15
CA GLU A 58 -9.19 -4.08 -19.37
C GLU A 58 -7.98 -3.15 -19.24
N ILE A 59 -8.19 -1.94 -18.72
CA ILE A 59 -7.11 -1.00 -18.43
C ILE A 59 -6.14 -1.60 -17.40
N ALA A 60 -6.66 -2.20 -16.33
CA ALA A 60 -5.84 -2.80 -15.27
C ALA A 60 -4.87 -3.88 -15.81
N ARG A 61 -5.32 -4.70 -16.77
CA ARG A 61 -4.47 -5.73 -17.42
C ARG A 61 -3.35 -5.12 -18.28
N SER A 62 -3.50 -3.89 -18.74
CA SER A 62 -2.53 -3.18 -19.60
C SER A 62 -1.56 -2.28 -18.81
N ILE A 63 -1.73 -2.14 -17.50
CA ILE A 63 -0.87 -1.27 -16.68
C ILE A 63 0.55 -1.84 -16.62
N ASP A 64 1.51 -1.00 -17.02
CA ASP A 64 2.94 -1.29 -16.83
C ASP A 64 3.39 -0.78 -15.46
N LEU A 65 3.72 -1.72 -14.55
CA LEU A 65 4.19 -1.41 -13.19
C LEU A 65 5.54 -0.67 -13.17
N SER A 66 6.31 -0.71 -14.26
CA SER A 66 7.60 -0.01 -14.35
C SER A 66 7.46 1.47 -14.69
N SER A 67 6.29 1.89 -15.18
CA SER A 67 6.00 3.26 -15.64
C SER A 67 5.19 4.09 -14.63
N LEU A 68 5.00 3.61 -13.40
CA LEU A 68 4.20 4.29 -12.37
C LEU A 68 4.92 5.55 -11.85
N ASP A 69 4.53 6.71 -12.35
CA ASP A 69 5.02 8.00 -11.87
C ASP A 69 4.23 8.46 -10.64
N ARG A 70 4.89 8.40 -9.47
CA ARG A 70 4.28 8.81 -8.20
C ARG A 70 3.88 10.28 -8.20
N ALA A 71 4.65 11.18 -8.82
CA ALA A 71 4.35 12.61 -8.83
C ALA A 71 3.02 12.87 -9.56
N VAL A 72 2.81 12.20 -10.68
CA VAL A 72 1.57 12.29 -11.48
C VAL A 72 0.39 11.62 -10.76
N LEU A 73 0.62 10.46 -10.13
CA LEU A 73 -0.45 9.63 -9.57
C LEU A 73 -0.86 10.02 -8.14
N SER A 74 -0.14 10.94 -7.47
CA SER A 74 -0.42 11.31 -6.07
C SER A 74 -1.53 12.35 -5.88
N ALA A 75 -2.10 12.89 -6.96
CA ALA A 75 -3.19 13.86 -6.88
C ALA A 75 -4.38 13.33 -6.06
N HIS A 76 -5.06 14.24 -5.36
CA HIS A 76 -6.12 13.88 -4.41
C HIS A 76 -7.33 13.23 -5.08
N ASP A 77 -7.78 13.81 -6.19
CA ASP A 77 -8.89 13.32 -7.02
C ASP A 77 -8.61 11.91 -7.59
N ILE A 78 -7.40 11.67 -8.09
CA ILE A 78 -6.95 10.33 -8.52
C ILE A 78 -7.00 9.34 -7.34
N GLY A 79 -6.60 9.76 -6.14
CA GLY A 79 -6.67 8.93 -4.94
C GLY A 79 -8.09 8.52 -4.54
N ASN A 80 -9.06 9.42 -4.70
CA ASN A 80 -10.46 9.15 -4.45
C ASN A 80 -11.06 8.22 -5.51
N ALA A 81 -10.78 8.46 -6.78
CA ALA A 81 -11.19 7.60 -7.89
C ALA A 81 -10.59 6.19 -7.73
N ALA A 82 -9.30 6.07 -7.40
CA ALA A 82 -8.64 4.79 -7.13
C ALA A 82 -9.32 3.98 -6.01
N SER A 83 -9.77 4.66 -4.94
CA SER A 83 -10.49 3.99 -3.86
C SER A 83 -11.89 3.50 -4.30
N GLN A 84 -12.53 4.16 -5.26
CA GLN A 84 -13.81 3.71 -5.83
C GLN A 84 -13.62 2.46 -6.70
N ILE A 85 -12.63 2.43 -7.58
CA ILE A 85 -12.39 1.25 -8.44
C ILE A 85 -11.78 0.07 -7.68
N ALA A 86 -11.12 0.31 -6.54
CA ALA A 86 -10.52 -0.74 -5.73
C ALA A 86 -11.53 -1.68 -5.04
N VAL A 87 -12.83 -1.39 -5.12
CA VAL A 87 -13.88 -2.32 -4.67
C VAL A 87 -14.30 -3.31 -5.75
N MET A 88 -13.89 -3.11 -7.00
CA MET A 88 -14.27 -3.93 -8.16
C MET A 88 -13.46 -5.24 -8.19
N PRO A 89 -14.10 -6.43 -8.03
CA PRO A 89 -13.37 -7.69 -7.94
C PRO A 89 -12.55 -8.02 -9.18
N THR A 90 -13.04 -7.67 -10.38
CA THR A 90 -12.34 -7.99 -11.64
C THR A 90 -11.10 -7.12 -11.85
N VAL A 91 -11.14 -5.84 -11.44
CA VAL A 91 -9.98 -4.95 -11.42
C VAL A 91 -8.93 -5.47 -10.44
N ARG A 92 -9.38 -5.87 -9.24
CA ARG A 92 -8.49 -6.43 -8.21
C ARG A 92 -7.76 -7.66 -8.72
N ARG A 93 -8.48 -8.64 -9.27
CA ARG A 93 -7.85 -9.87 -9.82
C ARG A 93 -6.77 -9.54 -10.85
N ALA A 94 -7.05 -8.62 -11.79
CA ALA A 94 -6.09 -8.23 -12.81
C ALA A 94 -4.80 -7.61 -12.21
N LEU A 95 -4.93 -6.75 -11.20
CA LEU A 95 -3.79 -6.09 -10.55
C LEU A 95 -3.03 -7.03 -9.60
N VAL A 96 -3.72 -7.91 -8.88
CA VAL A 96 -3.10 -8.89 -7.97
C VAL A 96 -2.13 -9.82 -8.70
N ASP A 97 -2.47 -10.28 -9.89
CA ASP A 97 -1.57 -11.14 -10.69
C ASP A 97 -0.27 -10.41 -11.07
N ALA A 98 -0.37 -9.15 -11.46
CA ALA A 98 0.80 -8.32 -11.75
C ALA A 98 1.65 -8.04 -10.49
N GLN A 99 1.00 -7.77 -9.35
CA GLN A 99 1.66 -7.54 -8.06
C GLN A 99 2.37 -8.80 -7.56
N ARG A 100 1.76 -9.99 -7.69
CA ARG A 100 2.40 -11.28 -7.39
C ARG A 100 3.60 -11.56 -8.27
N THR A 101 3.54 -11.19 -9.54
CA THR A 101 4.69 -11.30 -10.44
C THR A 101 5.82 -10.39 -10.00
N PHE A 102 5.51 -9.16 -9.57
CA PHE A 102 6.50 -8.25 -9.01
C PHE A 102 7.12 -8.80 -7.71
N ALA A 103 6.31 -9.39 -6.83
CA ALA A 103 6.75 -9.91 -5.54
C ALA A 103 7.84 -11.01 -5.64
N ARG A 104 8.00 -11.59 -6.84
CA ARG A 104 9.00 -12.65 -7.12
C ARG A 104 10.34 -12.11 -7.64
N ARG A 105 10.60 -10.82 -7.54
CA ARG A 105 11.86 -10.22 -8.02
C ARG A 105 12.97 -10.41 -7.01
N GLU A 106 14.15 -10.81 -7.52
CA GLU A 106 15.35 -10.87 -6.70
C GLU A 106 16.03 -9.50 -6.56
N PRO A 107 16.76 -9.23 -5.47
CA PRO A 107 17.06 -10.14 -4.34
C PRO A 107 15.90 -10.24 -3.33
N GLY A 108 14.92 -9.36 -3.38
CA GLY A 108 13.77 -9.31 -2.51
C GLY A 108 12.87 -8.12 -2.84
N THR A 109 11.69 -8.08 -2.22
CA THR A 109 10.66 -7.09 -2.52
C THR A 109 9.97 -6.58 -1.26
N VAL A 110 9.59 -5.31 -1.30
CA VAL A 110 8.70 -4.67 -0.33
C VAL A 110 7.46 -4.20 -1.08
N LEU A 111 6.31 -4.72 -0.71
CA LEU A 111 5.03 -4.28 -1.26
C LEU A 111 4.22 -3.60 -0.17
N ASP A 112 3.65 -2.42 -0.45
CA ASP A 112 2.73 -1.79 0.47
C ASP A 112 1.33 -1.57 -0.12
N GLY A 113 0.32 -1.78 0.74
CA GLY A 113 -1.08 -1.72 0.31
C GLY A 113 -2.11 -1.78 1.44
N ARG A 114 -3.12 -2.64 1.24
CA ARG A 114 -4.23 -2.87 2.17
C ARG A 114 -4.45 -4.35 2.51
N ASP A 115 -4.02 -5.22 1.63
CA ASP A 115 -4.28 -6.64 1.62
C ASP A 115 -3.09 -7.45 1.10
N ILE A 116 -1.88 -6.89 1.24
CA ILE A 116 -0.66 -7.53 0.75
C ILE A 116 -0.42 -8.84 1.51
N GLY A 117 -0.37 -8.77 2.83
CA GLY A 117 -0.13 -9.94 3.68
C GLY A 117 -1.32 -10.88 3.83
N THR A 118 -2.53 -10.49 3.37
CA THR A 118 -3.73 -11.33 3.47
C THR A 118 -4.13 -11.97 2.13
N VAL A 119 -3.87 -11.30 1.01
CA VAL A 119 -4.37 -11.73 -0.33
C VAL A 119 -3.27 -11.77 -1.38
N VAL A 120 -2.46 -10.72 -1.51
CA VAL A 120 -1.45 -10.64 -2.57
C VAL A 120 -0.30 -11.61 -2.32
N CYS A 121 0.30 -11.53 -1.13
CA CYS A 121 1.44 -12.34 -0.68
C CYS A 121 1.13 -12.93 0.72
N PRO A 122 0.18 -13.88 0.82
CA PRO A 122 -0.18 -14.50 2.10
C PRO A 122 0.98 -15.27 2.74
N ASP A 123 1.97 -15.67 1.93
CA ASP A 123 3.18 -16.38 2.36
C ASP A 123 4.40 -15.44 2.45
N ALA A 124 4.18 -14.11 2.59
CA ALA A 124 5.29 -13.16 2.76
C ALA A 124 6.09 -13.48 4.04
N ASP A 125 7.44 -13.39 3.93
CA ASP A 125 8.38 -13.73 5.02
C ASP A 125 8.22 -12.80 6.22
N VAL A 126 7.85 -11.54 5.97
CA VAL A 126 7.54 -10.55 7.01
C VAL A 126 6.26 -9.81 6.65
N LYS A 127 5.35 -9.71 7.63
CA LYS A 127 4.11 -8.93 7.49
C LYS A 127 4.04 -7.86 8.55
N LEU A 128 3.93 -6.61 8.11
CA LEU A 128 3.76 -5.45 8.97
C LEU A 128 2.38 -4.82 8.73
N PHE A 129 1.71 -4.43 9.80
CA PHE A 129 0.49 -3.63 9.70
C PHE A 129 0.74 -2.28 10.36
N ILE A 130 0.83 -1.24 9.54
CA ILE A 130 1.15 0.12 9.98
C ILE A 130 -0.14 0.90 10.16
N THR A 131 -0.37 1.42 11.35
CA THR A 131 -1.54 2.23 11.67
C THR A 131 -1.15 3.57 12.29
N ALA A 132 -2.12 4.47 12.39
CA ALA A 132 -2.10 5.67 13.21
C ALA A 132 -3.55 6.14 13.42
N SER A 133 -3.80 6.94 14.44
CA SER A 133 -5.13 7.51 14.68
C SER A 133 -5.63 8.31 13.47
N PRO A 134 -6.94 8.34 13.19
CA PRO A 134 -7.49 9.10 12.08
C PRO A 134 -7.09 10.58 12.09
N ALA A 135 -7.02 11.19 13.28
CA ALA A 135 -6.61 12.59 13.44
C ALA A 135 -5.16 12.83 13.00
N VAL A 136 -4.22 11.97 13.42
CA VAL A 136 -2.82 12.04 13.02
C VAL A 136 -2.66 11.85 11.51
N ARG A 137 -3.37 10.88 10.93
CA ARG A 137 -3.34 10.63 9.49
C ARG A 137 -3.93 11.79 8.68
N ALA A 138 -5.00 12.41 9.19
CA ALA A 138 -5.58 13.62 8.57
C ALA A 138 -4.60 14.80 8.64
N GLY A 139 -3.90 14.99 9.77
CA GLY A 139 -2.86 16.00 9.90
C GLY A 139 -1.74 15.82 8.88
N ARG A 140 -1.18 14.62 8.79
CA ARG A 140 -0.12 14.29 7.80
C ARG A 140 -0.58 14.54 6.36
N ARG A 141 -1.82 14.17 6.04
CA ARG A 141 -2.36 14.40 4.69
C ARG A 141 -2.64 15.86 4.40
N TYR A 142 -3.14 16.60 5.38
CA TYR A 142 -3.34 18.04 5.28
C TYR A 142 -2.01 18.76 4.99
N GLU A 143 -0.97 18.46 5.78
CA GLU A 143 0.36 19.04 5.60
C GLU A 143 0.96 18.70 4.22
N GLU A 144 0.77 17.47 3.74
CA GLU A 144 1.21 17.04 2.40
C GLU A 144 0.51 17.87 1.29
N ILE A 145 -0.80 18.11 1.41
CA ILE A 145 -1.55 18.92 0.43
C ILE A 145 -1.03 20.36 0.43
N ILE A 146 -0.88 20.98 1.59
CA ILE A 146 -0.37 22.35 1.71
C ILE A 146 1.06 22.46 1.21
N ALA A 147 1.94 21.51 1.53
CA ALA A 147 3.33 21.50 1.08
C ALA A 147 3.48 21.39 -0.45
N THR A 148 2.48 20.80 -1.13
CA THR A 148 2.45 20.73 -2.60
C THR A 148 1.73 21.91 -3.27
N GLY A 149 1.38 22.94 -2.50
CA GLY A 149 0.72 24.16 -2.99
C GLY A 149 -0.80 24.00 -3.21
N GLY A 150 -1.38 22.91 -2.72
CA GLY A 150 -2.83 22.70 -2.74
C GLY A 150 -3.54 23.45 -1.62
N GLU A 151 -4.85 23.58 -1.74
CA GLU A 151 -5.73 24.10 -0.69
C GLU A 151 -6.50 22.94 -0.06
N ALA A 152 -6.63 22.94 1.25
CA ALA A 152 -7.40 21.93 1.98
C ALA A 152 -7.98 22.54 3.26
N GLU A 153 -9.10 21.97 3.72
CA GLU A 153 -9.67 22.23 5.03
C GLU A 153 -9.51 20.94 5.87
N TYR A 154 -8.93 21.05 7.07
CA TYR A 154 -8.60 19.89 7.89
C TYR A 154 -9.81 18.98 8.18
N GLY A 155 -10.98 19.53 8.48
CA GLY A 155 -12.19 18.76 8.74
C GLY A 155 -12.65 17.96 7.50
N ALA A 156 -12.49 18.52 6.30
CA ALA A 156 -12.78 17.84 5.06
C ALA A 156 -11.79 16.68 4.83
N VAL A 157 -10.49 16.90 5.09
CA VAL A 157 -9.46 15.85 5.00
C VAL A 157 -9.72 14.72 5.98
N LEU A 158 -10.10 15.03 7.22
CA LEU A 158 -10.44 14.03 8.24
C LEU A 158 -11.68 13.22 7.82
N ALA A 159 -12.71 13.88 7.32
CA ALA A 159 -13.91 13.21 6.82
C ALA A 159 -13.58 12.27 5.64
N ASP A 160 -12.70 12.69 4.73
CA ASP A 160 -12.23 11.83 3.62
C ASP A 160 -11.46 10.61 4.11
N ILE A 161 -10.58 10.76 5.09
CA ILE A 161 -9.85 9.65 5.72
C ILE A 161 -10.83 8.64 6.32
N LEU A 162 -11.80 9.10 7.10
CA LEU A 162 -12.80 8.22 7.74
C LEU A 162 -13.65 7.47 6.70
N ARG A 163 -14.16 8.17 5.68
CA ARG A 163 -14.93 7.54 4.58
C ARG A 163 -14.10 6.49 3.83
N ARG A 164 -12.82 6.76 3.65
CA ARG A 164 -11.90 5.83 2.97
C ARG A 164 -11.63 4.60 3.82
N ASP A 165 -11.41 4.77 5.13
CA ASP A 165 -11.22 3.65 6.05
C ASP A 165 -12.45 2.75 6.08
N GLU A 166 -13.64 3.34 6.21
CA GLU A 166 -14.90 2.60 6.15
C GLU A 166 -15.03 1.78 4.86
N ARG A 167 -14.76 2.40 3.71
CA ARG A 167 -14.78 1.73 2.41
C ARG A 167 -13.74 0.60 2.33
N ASP A 168 -12.50 0.86 2.78
CA ASP A 168 -11.42 -0.12 2.73
C ASP A 168 -11.71 -1.33 3.65
N MET A 169 -12.29 -1.12 4.83
CA MET A 169 -12.68 -2.17 5.79
C MET A 169 -13.95 -2.92 5.38
N ALA A 170 -14.92 -2.25 4.75
CA ALA A 170 -16.20 -2.83 4.37
C ALA A 170 -16.17 -3.60 3.05
N ARG A 171 -15.02 -3.72 2.37
CA ARG A 171 -14.93 -4.50 1.12
C ARG A 171 -15.36 -5.94 1.35
N ALA A 172 -16.24 -6.44 0.49
CA ALA A 172 -16.62 -7.84 0.51
C ALA A 172 -15.45 -8.76 0.11
N ASP A 173 -14.59 -8.26 -0.79
CA ASP A 173 -13.38 -8.92 -1.24
C ASP A 173 -12.16 -8.14 -0.77
N SER A 174 -11.23 -8.82 -0.10
CA SER A 174 -9.96 -8.25 0.38
C SER A 174 -10.13 -7.03 1.31
N PRO A 175 -10.88 -7.11 2.42
CA PRO A 175 -11.04 -6.01 3.36
C PRO A 175 -9.69 -5.63 3.99
N LEU A 176 -9.53 -4.35 4.33
CA LEU A 176 -8.40 -3.88 5.11
C LEU A 176 -8.47 -4.48 6.53
N LYS A 177 -7.59 -5.41 6.80
CA LYS A 177 -7.38 -6.02 8.12
C LYS A 177 -5.94 -6.53 8.24
N PRO A 178 -5.35 -6.58 9.44
CA PRO A 178 -4.06 -7.22 9.63
C PRO A 178 -4.16 -8.73 9.29
N ALA A 179 -3.10 -9.30 8.72
CA ALA A 179 -2.93 -10.75 8.69
C ALA A 179 -2.73 -11.26 10.12
N GLU A 180 -3.06 -12.54 10.38
CA GLU A 180 -2.99 -13.13 11.72
C GLU A 180 -1.56 -13.12 12.29
N ASP A 181 -0.56 -13.22 11.42
CA ASP A 181 0.86 -13.19 11.72
C ASP A 181 1.53 -11.82 11.47
N ALA A 182 0.74 -10.77 11.23
CA ALA A 182 1.28 -9.44 11.01
C ALA A 182 1.70 -8.77 12.33
N HIS A 183 2.87 -8.15 12.32
CA HIS A 183 3.33 -7.27 13.39
C HIS A 183 2.67 -5.89 13.25
N LEU A 184 1.97 -5.45 14.32
CA LEU A 184 1.31 -4.16 14.38
C LEU A 184 2.30 -3.07 14.82
N ILE A 185 2.38 -1.98 14.07
CA ILE A 185 3.13 -0.76 14.44
C ILE A 185 2.16 0.42 14.39
N ASP A 186 1.84 0.98 15.56
CA ASP A 186 1.08 2.22 15.68
C ASP A 186 2.04 3.42 15.66
N THR A 187 1.97 4.19 14.60
CA THR A 187 2.84 5.36 14.38
C THR A 187 2.22 6.68 14.84
N SER A 188 1.16 6.64 15.66
CA SER A 188 0.46 7.86 16.12
C SER A 188 1.39 8.82 16.85
N GLU A 189 2.33 8.29 17.67
CA GLU A 189 3.29 9.06 18.46
C GLU A 189 4.74 8.87 17.97
N MET A 190 4.94 8.32 16.76
CA MET A 190 6.26 8.05 16.21
C MET A 190 6.60 9.00 15.07
N ASP A 191 7.85 9.47 15.07
CA ASP A 191 8.48 10.02 13.86
C ASP A 191 8.89 8.87 12.91
N ILE A 192 9.38 9.25 11.73
CA ILE A 192 9.70 8.27 10.69
C ILE A 192 10.92 7.42 11.05
N GLU A 193 11.89 7.97 11.77
CA GLU A 193 13.09 7.28 12.22
C GLU A 193 12.73 6.19 13.24
N THR A 194 11.92 6.53 14.24
CA THR A 194 11.44 5.58 15.27
C THR A 194 10.60 4.47 14.64
N ALA A 195 9.71 4.80 13.70
CA ALA A 195 8.90 3.81 12.98
C ALA A 195 9.78 2.88 12.13
N PHE A 196 10.82 3.42 11.49
CA PHE A 196 11.76 2.63 10.69
C PHE A 196 12.58 1.67 11.58
N GLU A 197 13.11 2.12 12.71
CA GLU A 197 13.85 1.26 13.63
C GLU A 197 12.98 0.14 14.21
N ALA A 198 11.73 0.44 14.57
CA ALA A 198 10.78 -0.58 15.01
C ALA A 198 10.52 -1.64 13.92
N ALA A 199 10.30 -1.21 12.68
CA ALA A 199 10.11 -2.12 11.56
C ALA A 199 11.38 -2.94 11.28
N ARG A 200 12.55 -2.32 11.31
CA ARG A 200 13.85 -2.98 11.08
C ARG A 200 14.11 -4.09 12.08
N GLN A 201 13.88 -3.84 13.36
CA GLN A 201 14.05 -4.87 14.41
C GLN A 201 13.18 -6.12 14.15
N ILE A 202 11.95 -5.92 13.69
CA ILE A 202 11.04 -7.02 13.36
C ILE A 202 11.56 -7.78 12.14
N ILE A 203 11.97 -7.07 11.10
CA ILE A 203 12.48 -7.66 9.86
C ILE A 203 13.76 -8.44 10.12
N ASP A 204 14.75 -7.84 10.80
CA ASP A 204 16.02 -8.50 11.12
C ASP A 204 15.78 -9.79 11.92
N ALA A 205 14.92 -9.74 12.94
CA ALA A 205 14.59 -10.90 13.75
C ALA A 205 13.86 -12.02 12.96
N ALA A 206 13.11 -11.69 11.91
CA ALA A 206 12.46 -12.67 11.05
C ALA A 206 13.47 -13.31 10.10
N LEU A 207 14.32 -12.51 9.45
CA LEU A 207 15.33 -12.99 8.51
C LEU A 207 16.41 -13.85 9.20
N ASP A 208 16.81 -13.49 10.43
CA ASP A 208 17.74 -14.31 11.22
C ASP A 208 17.16 -15.67 11.58
N ARG A 209 15.85 -15.73 11.87
CA ARG A 209 15.16 -17.02 12.15
C ARG A 209 15.16 -17.92 10.92
N GLU A 210 14.90 -17.39 9.74
CA GLU A 210 14.95 -18.16 8.49
C GLU A 210 16.35 -18.66 8.18
N ALA A 211 17.37 -17.80 8.30
CA ALA A 211 18.76 -18.18 8.09
C ALA A 211 19.21 -19.31 9.03
N ASN A 212 18.75 -19.32 10.28
CA ASN A 212 19.04 -20.34 11.26
C ASN A 212 18.24 -21.63 11.00
N ALA A 213 16.98 -21.54 10.55
CA ALA A 213 16.17 -22.71 10.21
C ALA A 213 16.76 -23.50 9.02
N VAL A 214 17.31 -22.79 8.02
CA VAL A 214 17.99 -23.42 6.87
C VAL A 214 19.32 -24.09 7.26
N ARG A 215 19.96 -23.68 8.36
CA ARG A 215 21.26 -24.22 8.84
C ARG A 215 21.12 -25.35 9.85
N ALA A 216 19.93 -25.62 10.37
CA ALA A 216 19.71 -26.72 11.32
C ALA A 216 19.85 -28.07 10.57
N PRO A 217 20.78 -28.97 10.95
CA PRO A 217 20.88 -30.30 10.36
C PRO A 217 19.65 -31.14 10.79
N GLU A 218 19.18 -31.99 9.87
CA GLU A 218 18.18 -33.03 10.15
C GLU A 218 18.69 -34.02 11.20
#